data_f87607ec67b9fe23fc1b2290695e6bb2
#
_entry.id   f87607ec67b9fe23fc1b2290695e6bb2
#
_cell.length_a   1.000
_cell.length_b   1.000
_cell.length_c   1.000
_cell.angle_alpha   90.00
_cell.angle_beta   90.00
_cell.angle_gamma   90.00
#
_symmetry.space_group_name_H-M   'P 1'
#
loop_
_entity.id
_entity.type
_entity.pdbx_description
1 polymer ?
#
loop_
_entity_poly.entity_id
_entity_poly.type
_entity_poly.pdbx_seq_one_letter_code
_entity_poly.pdbx_strand_id
1 'polypeptide(L)'
;MKELFSAFSSAVFFPLVSLVLPGLTAISSWYVLIMRSVGLRELVRQNHSETAFVLMLLSIFVGTIIDDLGMRIESCWFDRQRDAKTKGLHFAEWWAYLRKPFPIEPSGRRHLRNLVTRLKFELGVTVALLVDLPGLWFNSAIRYKPALGMTVGAFCLIAYLLLEAVATHEALGLLRHELLKEGEVADFASRQRM
;
A
#
# COMPACT_ATOMS: atom_id res chain seq x y z
N MET A 1 -5.37 -11.69 27.83
CA MET A 1 -5.36 -12.35 26.49
C MET A 1 -6.14 -11.58 25.44
N LYS A 2 -7.39 -11.11 25.70
CA LYS A 2 -8.16 -10.33 24.70
C LYS A 2 -7.49 -9.03 24.29
N GLU A 3 -6.84 -8.31 25.21
CA GLU A 3 -6.13 -7.04 24.91
C GLU A 3 -4.83 -7.27 24.14
N LEU A 4 -4.09 -8.36 24.40
CA LEU A 4 -2.93 -8.76 23.60
C LEU A 4 -3.33 -9.15 22.18
N PHE A 5 -4.45 -9.86 22.01
CA PHE A 5 -5.00 -10.21 20.70
C PHE A 5 -5.48 -8.96 19.93
N SER A 6 -6.10 -7.98 20.60
CA SER A 6 -6.55 -6.74 19.94
C SER A 6 -5.37 -5.83 19.57
N ALA A 7 -4.33 -5.75 20.39
CA ALA A 7 -3.11 -5.00 20.07
C ALA A 7 -2.30 -5.69 18.97
N PHE A 8 -2.21 -7.02 18.98
CA PHE A 8 -1.54 -7.80 17.93
C PHE A 8 -2.33 -7.73 16.61
N SER A 9 -3.67 -7.73 16.67
CA SER A 9 -4.51 -7.67 15.46
C SER A 9 -4.40 -6.34 14.72
N SER A 10 -4.29 -5.20 15.42
CA SER A 10 -4.25 -3.89 14.76
C SER A 10 -2.83 -3.48 14.32
N ALA A 11 -1.80 -3.79 15.09
CA ALA A 11 -0.43 -3.34 14.80
C ALA A 11 0.29 -4.21 13.75
N VAL A 12 -0.03 -5.51 13.68
CA VAL A 12 0.64 -6.47 12.78
C VAL A 12 -0.27 -6.86 11.61
N PHE A 13 -1.57 -6.95 11.83
CA PHE A 13 -2.52 -7.42 10.83
C PHE A 13 -2.61 -6.47 9.63
N PHE A 14 -2.75 -5.16 9.84
CA PHE A 14 -2.83 -4.18 8.75
C PHE A 14 -1.57 -4.14 7.86
N PRO A 15 -0.34 -4.04 8.41
CA PRO A 15 0.86 -4.13 7.60
C PRO A 15 0.99 -5.45 6.84
N LEU A 16 0.63 -6.57 7.46
CA LEU A 16 0.68 -7.88 6.80
C LEU A 16 -0.32 -7.95 5.64
N VAL A 17 -1.55 -7.52 5.84
CA VAL A 17 -2.57 -7.50 4.77
C VAL A 17 -2.16 -6.56 3.63
N SER A 18 -1.56 -5.42 3.93
CA SER A 18 -1.09 -4.47 2.91
C SER A 18 0.04 -5.01 2.03
N LEU A 19 0.76 -6.04 2.48
CA LEU A 19 1.77 -6.75 1.69
C LEU A 19 1.21 -8.00 1.02
N VAL A 20 0.52 -8.85 1.78
CA VAL A 20 0.04 -10.15 1.30
C VAL A 20 -1.00 -9.99 0.19
N LEU A 21 -1.92 -9.04 0.33
CA LEU A 21 -3.03 -8.90 -0.61
C LEU A 21 -2.57 -8.40 -1.99
N PRO A 22 -1.72 -7.35 -2.13
CA PRO A 22 -1.12 -7.00 -3.41
C PRO A 22 -0.25 -8.13 -3.98
N GLY A 23 0.54 -8.83 -3.15
CA GLY A 23 1.34 -9.96 -3.60
C GLY A 23 0.51 -11.10 -4.18
N LEU A 24 -0.57 -11.51 -3.50
CA LEU A 24 -1.51 -12.50 -4.02
C LEU A 24 -2.17 -12.04 -5.32
N THR A 25 -2.58 -10.78 -5.38
CA THR A 25 -3.18 -10.22 -6.60
C THR A 25 -2.20 -10.31 -7.78
N ALA A 26 -0.95 -9.90 -7.58
CA ALA A 26 0.06 -9.90 -8.65
C ALA A 26 0.41 -11.29 -9.18
N ILE A 27 0.32 -12.33 -8.35
CA ILE A 27 0.65 -13.71 -8.76
C ILE A 27 -0.57 -14.52 -9.20
N SER A 28 -1.79 -14.01 -9.05
CA SER A 28 -3.02 -14.78 -9.22
C SER A 28 -3.18 -15.36 -10.63
N SER A 29 -3.06 -14.56 -11.68
CA SER A 29 -3.15 -15.00 -13.07
C SER A 29 -1.96 -15.87 -13.48
N TRP A 30 -0.77 -15.58 -12.97
CA TRP A 30 0.43 -16.37 -13.21
C TRP A 30 0.35 -17.73 -12.56
N TYR A 31 -0.22 -17.83 -11.34
CA TYR A 31 -0.46 -19.10 -10.67
C TYR A 31 -1.38 -19.99 -11.49
N VAL A 32 -2.49 -19.47 -12.02
CA VAL A 32 -3.40 -20.21 -12.90
C VAL A 32 -2.67 -20.70 -14.16
N LEU A 33 -1.77 -19.90 -14.72
CA LEU A 33 -0.95 -20.28 -15.87
C LEU A 33 0.01 -21.44 -15.54
N ILE A 34 0.70 -21.37 -14.40
CA ILE A 34 1.64 -22.40 -13.93
C ILE A 34 0.90 -23.70 -13.62
N MET A 35 -0.31 -23.64 -13.04
CA MET A 35 -1.13 -24.81 -12.72
C MET A 35 -1.68 -25.57 -13.95
N ARG A 36 -1.37 -25.13 -15.16
CA ARG A 36 -1.67 -25.90 -16.39
C ARG A 36 -0.77 -27.11 -16.56
N SER A 37 0.44 -27.09 -16.03
CA SER A 37 1.31 -28.24 -16.01
C SER A 37 0.67 -29.37 -15.19
N VAL A 38 0.47 -30.52 -15.82
CA VAL A 38 -0.18 -31.70 -15.19
C VAL A 38 0.62 -32.15 -13.96
N GLY A 39 1.96 -32.13 -14.06
CA GLY A 39 2.84 -32.52 -12.95
C GLY A 39 2.75 -31.57 -11.75
N LEU A 40 2.72 -30.26 -12.00
CA LEU A 40 2.59 -29.25 -10.91
C LEU A 40 1.20 -29.31 -10.27
N ARG A 41 0.15 -29.51 -11.04
CA ARG A 41 -1.21 -29.66 -10.50
C ARG A 41 -1.31 -30.87 -9.57
N GLU A 42 -0.72 -31.98 -9.93
CA GLU A 42 -0.74 -33.20 -9.11
C GLU A 42 0.09 -33.01 -7.83
N LEU A 43 1.26 -32.36 -7.92
CA LEU A 43 2.10 -32.05 -6.78
C LEU A 43 1.38 -31.13 -5.78
N VAL A 44 0.69 -30.09 -6.27
CA VAL A 44 -0.13 -29.19 -5.44
C VAL A 44 -1.29 -29.95 -4.81
N ARG A 45 -1.92 -30.87 -5.54
CA ARG A 45 -3.04 -31.66 -5.02
C ARG A 45 -2.61 -32.63 -3.91
N GLN A 46 -1.38 -33.15 -3.99
CA GLN A 46 -0.83 -34.05 -2.97
C GLN A 46 -0.35 -33.29 -1.72
N ASN A 47 0.13 -32.04 -1.88
CA ASN A 47 0.78 -31.26 -0.81
C ASN A 47 0.08 -29.89 -0.60
N HIS A 48 -1.22 -29.90 -0.31
CA HIS A 48 -2.01 -28.67 -0.20
C HIS A 48 -1.52 -27.69 0.86
N SER A 49 -1.15 -28.18 2.06
CA SER A 49 -0.69 -27.33 3.18
C SER A 49 0.65 -26.69 2.88
N GLU A 50 1.57 -27.46 2.31
CA GLU A 50 2.91 -26.98 1.96
C GLU A 50 2.84 -25.97 0.82
N THR A 51 1.99 -26.24 -0.19
CA THR A 51 1.74 -25.32 -1.29
C THR A 51 1.14 -24.02 -0.81
N ALA A 52 0.16 -24.05 0.09
CA ALA A 52 -0.44 -22.86 0.67
C ALA A 52 0.60 -22.03 1.45
N PHE A 53 1.47 -22.68 2.21
CA PHE A 53 2.56 -22.03 2.91
C PHE A 53 3.56 -21.36 1.96
N VAL A 54 4.00 -22.08 0.91
CA VAL A 54 4.90 -21.54 -0.11
C VAL A 54 4.26 -20.35 -0.84
N LEU A 55 2.98 -20.44 -1.20
CA LEU A 55 2.25 -19.33 -1.83
C LEU A 55 2.14 -18.13 -0.92
N MET A 56 1.93 -18.33 0.39
CA MET A 56 1.91 -17.25 1.37
C MET A 56 3.28 -16.56 1.46
N LEU A 57 4.37 -17.32 1.54
CA LEU A 57 5.72 -16.75 1.55
C LEU A 57 6.03 -16.00 0.26
N LEU A 58 5.69 -16.58 -0.89
CA LEU A 58 5.87 -15.95 -2.20
C LEU A 58 5.06 -14.65 -2.31
N SER A 59 3.83 -14.65 -1.80
CA SER A 59 2.97 -13.48 -1.75
C SER A 59 3.57 -12.35 -0.91
N ILE A 60 4.14 -12.66 0.26
CA ILE A 60 4.83 -11.67 1.09
C ILE A 60 6.04 -11.11 0.34
N PHE A 61 6.85 -11.96 -0.28
CA PHE A 61 8.03 -11.52 -1.03
C PHE A 61 7.67 -10.63 -2.22
N VAL A 62 6.72 -11.06 -3.05
CA VAL A 62 6.21 -10.27 -4.18
C VAL A 62 5.55 -8.98 -3.70
N GLY A 63 4.77 -9.05 -2.61
CA GLY A 63 4.15 -7.88 -1.99
C GLY A 63 5.17 -6.84 -1.52
N THR A 64 6.31 -7.27 -0.99
CA THR A 64 7.41 -6.37 -0.61
C THR A 64 8.00 -5.63 -1.82
N ILE A 65 8.18 -6.34 -2.94
CA ILE A 65 8.64 -5.72 -4.20
C ILE A 65 7.61 -4.70 -4.71
N ILE A 66 6.34 -5.04 -4.63
CA ILE A 66 5.23 -4.17 -5.05
C ILE A 66 5.13 -2.93 -4.16
N ASP A 67 5.32 -3.06 -2.84
CA ASP A 67 5.36 -1.93 -1.91
C ASP A 67 6.52 -0.98 -2.26
N ASP A 68 7.72 -1.50 -2.57
CA ASP A 68 8.87 -0.70 -3.03
C ASP A 68 8.56 0.05 -4.34
N LEU A 69 7.92 -0.63 -5.32
CA LEU A 69 7.49 0.01 -6.55
C LEU A 69 6.43 1.09 -6.31
N GLY A 70 5.48 0.84 -5.43
CA GLY A 70 4.48 1.82 -4.99
C GLY A 70 5.12 3.07 -4.38
N MET A 71 6.10 2.89 -3.48
CA MET A 71 6.87 4.00 -2.89
C MET A 71 7.66 4.80 -3.95
N ARG A 72 8.19 4.14 -4.97
CA ARG A 72 8.86 4.83 -6.08
C ARG A 72 7.88 5.66 -6.90
N ILE A 73 6.66 5.17 -7.15
CA ILE A 73 5.61 5.95 -7.82
C ILE A 73 5.23 7.16 -6.96
N GLU A 74 5.05 6.98 -5.64
CA GLU A 74 4.79 8.06 -4.71
C GLU A 74 5.86 9.15 -4.81
N SER A 75 7.13 8.79 -4.63
CA SER A 75 8.24 9.75 -4.62
C SER A 75 8.50 10.40 -5.99
N CYS A 76 8.40 9.65 -7.09
CA CYS A 76 8.70 10.16 -8.42
C CYS A 76 7.56 11.00 -9.02
N TRP A 77 6.33 10.71 -8.65
CA TRP A 77 5.15 11.37 -9.23
C TRP A 77 4.47 12.29 -8.23
N PHE A 78 3.91 11.76 -7.14
CA PHE A 78 3.10 12.54 -6.21
C PHE A 78 3.94 13.58 -5.44
N ASP A 79 5.02 13.16 -4.81
CA ASP A 79 5.89 14.05 -4.04
C ASP A 79 6.53 15.11 -4.93
N ARG A 80 7.03 14.71 -6.10
CA ARG A 80 7.64 15.65 -7.05
C ARG A 80 6.66 16.68 -7.57
N GLN A 81 5.43 16.28 -7.93
CA GLN A 81 4.40 17.21 -8.36
C GLN A 81 4.01 18.19 -7.24
N ARG A 82 3.90 17.69 -6.00
CA ARG A 82 3.59 18.51 -4.86
C ARG A 82 4.71 19.45 -4.52
N ASP A 83 5.94 18.98 -4.54
CA ASP A 83 7.13 19.80 -4.29
C ASP A 83 7.27 20.93 -5.31
N ALA A 84 6.99 20.65 -6.59
CA ALA A 84 6.93 21.67 -7.63
C ALA A 84 5.83 22.74 -7.37
N LYS A 85 4.65 22.32 -6.90
CA LYS A 85 3.55 23.24 -6.54
C LYS A 85 3.86 24.06 -5.29
N THR A 86 4.57 23.50 -4.33
CA THR A 86 4.90 24.13 -3.04
C THR A 86 6.28 24.79 -3.02
N LYS A 87 6.98 24.90 -4.16
CA LYS A 87 8.31 25.51 -4.30
C LYS A 87 9.36 24.94 -3.35
N GLY A 88 9.39 23.62 -3.21
CA GLY A 88 10.37 22.92 -2.36
C GLY A 88 9.98 22.78 -0.89
N LEU A 89 8.82 23.30 -0.48
CA LEU A 89 8.39 23.23 0.93
C LEU A 89 7.94 21.83 1.36
N HIS A 90 7.50 20.98 0.42
CA HIS A 90 6.96 19.65 0.74
C HIS A 90 7.97 18.76 1.47
N PHE A 91 9.18 18.64 0.95
CA PHE A 91 10.25 17.87 1.60
C PHE A 91 10.74 18.53 2.89
N ALA A 92 10.81 19.85 2.93
CA ALA A 92 11.19 20.57 4.14
C ALA A 92 10.20 20.30 5.29
N GLU A 93 8.89 20.31 5.02
CA GLU A 93 7.85 19.96 5.99
C GLU A 93 7.95 18.50 6.47
N TRP A 94 8.29 17.54 5.58
CA TRP A 94 8.52 16.16 5.97
C TRP A 94 9.67 16.04 6.97
N TRP A 95 10.80 16.68 6.68
CA TRP A 95 11.96 16.66 7.57
C TRP A 95 11.68 17.39 8.88
N ALA A 96 10.95 18.52 8.84
CA ALA A 96 10.53 19.24 10.04
C ALA A 96 9.63 18.37 10.92
N TYR A 97 8.65 17.67 10.35
CA TYR A 97 7.76 16.74 11.06
C TYR A 97 8.53 15.58 11.70
N LEU A 98 9.46 14.95 10.98
CA LEU A 98 10.23 13.83 11.48
C LEU A 98 11.19 14.21 12.62
N ARG A 99 11.72 15.41 12.61
CA ARG A 99 12.64 15.92 13.63
C ARG A 99 11.95 16.50 14.86
N LYS A 100 10.65 16.78 14.76
CA LYS A 100 9.91 17.43 15.85
C LYS A 100 9.66 16.45 16.99
N PRO A 101 10.16 16.73 18.22
CA PRO A 101 9.80 15.94 19.38
C PRO A 101 8.35 16.28 19.77
N PHE A 102 7.50 15.27 19.85
CA PHE A 102 6.15 15.41 20.39
C PHE A 102 6.13 14.82 21.80
N PRO A 103 6.09 15.63 22.86
CA PRO A 103 6.07 15.12 24.24
C PRO A 103 4.81 14.31 24.58
N ILE A 104 3.72 14.62 23.91
CA ILE A 104 2.46 13.87 23.95
C ILE A 104 2.11 13.51 22.50
N GLU A 105 1.73 12.25 22.25
CA GLU A 105 1.35 11.84 20.90
C GLU A 105 0.05 12.55 20.46
N PRO A 106 0.11 13.50 19.50
CA PRO A 106 -1.07 14.23 19.09
C PRO A 106 -2.08 13.27 18.45
N SER A 107 -3.37 13.50 18.68
CA SER A 107 -4.47 12.64 18.16
C SER A 107 -4.41 12.47 16.63
N GLY A 108 -3.95 13.49 15.91
CA GLY A 108 -3.76 13.45 14.45
C GLY A 108 -2.66 12.50 13.96
N ARG A 109 -1.67 12.16 14.81
CA ARG A 109 -0.56 11.29 14.41
C ARG A 109 -0.99 9.87 14.06
N ARG A 110 -1.95 9.31 14.81
CA ARG A 110 -2.55 8.02 14.48
C ARG A 110 -3.28 8.07 13.13
N HIS A 111 -4.01 9.14 12.89
CA HIS A 111 -4.71 9.35 11.63
C HIS A 111 -3.73 9.49 10.46
N LEU A 112 -2.63 10.23 10.64
CA LEU A 112 -1.57 10.36 9.63
C LEU A 112 -0.95 8.99 9.29
N ARG A 113 -0.63 8.16 10.29
CA ARG A 113 -0.14 6.78 10.05
C ARG A 113 -1.13 5.94 9.25
N ASN A 114 -2.42 6.05 9.55
CA ASN A 114 -3.47 5.34 8.81
C ASN A 114 -3.54 5.80 7.35
N LEU A 115 -3.43 7.10 7.09
CA LEU A 115 -3.39 7.64 5.73
C LEU A 115 -2.16 7.15 4.95
N VAL A 116 -0.98 7.11 5.57
CA VAL A 116 0.23 6.55 4.94
C VAL A 116 0.03 5.07 4.59
N THR A 117 -0.53 4.27 5.51
CA THR A 117 -0.79 2.85 5.25
C THR A 117 -1.82 2.67 4.13
N ARG A 118 -2.86 3.51 4.11
CA ARG A 118 -3.88 3.50 3.07
C ARG A 118 -3.29 3.84 1.71
N LEU A 119 -2.48 4.90 1.61
CA LEU A 119 -1.81 5.31 0.37
C LEU A 119 -0.92 4.18 -0.18
N LYS A 120 -0.11 3.56 0.68
CA LYS A 120 0.71 2.40 0.31
C LYS A 120 -0.13 1.24 -0.22
N PHE A 121 -1.23 0.93 0.44
CA PHE A 121 -2.14 -0.11 -0.01
C PHE A 121 -2.75 0.20 -1.38
N GLU A 122 -3.25 1.43 -1.59
CA GLU A 122 -3.84 1.88 -2.85
C GLU A 122 -2.85 1.78 -4.01
N LEU A 123 -1.61 2.26 -3.82
CA LEU A 123 -0.55 2.16 -4.80
C LEU A 123 -0.07 0.72 -5.00
N GLY A 124 0.06 -0.06 -3.93
CA GLY A 124 0.45 -1.47 -3.99
C GLY A 124 -0.54 -2.31 -4.80
N VAL A 125 -1.84 -2.17 -4.54
CA VAL A 125 -2.88 -2.88 -5.32
C VAL A 125 -2.88 -2.42 -6.79
N THR A 126 -2.68 -1.13 -7.04
CA THR A 126 -2.57 -0.60 -8.41
C THR A 126 -1.42 -1.26 -9.19
N VAL A 127 -0.24 -1.32 -8.60
CA VAL A 127 0.92 -1.99 -9.21
C VAL A 127 0.67 -3.49 -9.38
N ALA A 128 0.08 -4.14 -8.38
CA ALA A 128 -0.26 -5.56 -8.43
C ALA A 128 -1.18 -5.90 -9.60
N LEU A 129 -2.24 -5.10 -9.81
CA LEU A 129 -3.16 -5.27 -10.93
C LEU A 129 -2.44 -5.07 -12.28
N LEU A 130 -1.53 -4.10 -12.39
CA LEU A 130 -0.75 -3.90 -13.61
C LEU A 130 0.16 -5.10 -13.92
N VAL A 131 0.73 -5.73 -12.89
CA VAL A 131 1.57 -6.94 -13.03
C VAL A 131 0.72 -8.17 -13.38
N ASP A 132 -0.51 -8.26 -12.87
CA ASP A 132 -1.41 -9.40 -13.09
C ASP A 132 -2.07 -9.39 -14.48
N LEU A 133 -2.32 -8.19 -15.05
CA LEU A 133 -2.98 -8.03 -16.36
C LEU A 133 -2.34 -8.85 -17.51
N PRO A 134 -1.01 -8.86 -17.72
CA PRO A 134 -0.40 -9.71 -18.74
C PRO A 134 -0.68 -11.20 -18.54
N GLY A 135 -0.67 -11.67 -17.29
CA GLY A 135 -0.99 -13.07 -16.96
C GLY A 135 -2.40 -13.49 -17.40
N LEU A 136 -3.38 -12.58 -17.35
CA LEU A 136 -4.74 -12.83 -17.84
C LEU A 136 -4.75 -13.12 -19.36
N TRP A 137 -3.98 -12.36 -20.15
CA TRP A 137 -3.94 -12.51 -21.59
C TRP A 137 -3.13 -13.73 -22.06
N PHE A 138 -2.06 -14.07 -21.35
CA PHE A 138 -1.31 -15.29 -21.62
C PHE A 138 -2.08 -16.56 -21.21
N ASN A 139 -3.13 -16.41 -20.41
CA ASN A 139 -3.93 -17.52 -19.95
C ASN A 139 -5.01 -17.92 -20.98
N SER A 140 -4.65 -18.79 -21.97
CA SER A 140 -5.56 -19.30 -23.01
C SER A 140 -6.77 -20.13 -22.48
N ALA A 141 -6.83 -20.44 -21.15
CA ALA A 141 -8.03 -21.02 -20.54
C ALA A 141 -9.15 -20.00 -20.37
N ILE A 142 -8.80 -18.71 -20.31
CA ILE A 142 -9.77 -17.62 -20.20
C ILE A 142 -10.19 -17.28 -21.64
N ARG A 143 -11.47 -17.46 -21.96
CA ARG A 143 -12.01 -17.05 -23.25
C ARG A 143 -11.86 -15.55 -23.42
N TYR A 144 -11.70 -15.08 -24.66
CA TYR A 144 -11.48 -13.66 -24.98
C TYR A 144 -12.50 -12.71 -24.34
N LYS A 145 -13.80 -13.04 -24.35
CA LYS A 145 -14.85 -12.18 -23.78
C LYS A 145 -14.69 -11.94 -22.27
N PRO A 146 -14.56 -12.98 -21.41
CA PRO A 146 -14.32 -12.74 -19.99
C PRO A 146 -12.96 -12.09 -19.73
N ALA A 147 -11.90 -12.39 -20.48
CA ALA A 147 -10.61 -11.72 -20.34
C ALA A 147 -10.74 -10.21 -20.58
N LEU A 148 -11.46 -9.80 -21.60
CA LEU A 148 -11.73 -8.40 -21.89
C LEU A 148 -12.50 -7.72 -20.75
N GLY A 149 -13.57 -8.38 -20.26
CA GLY A 149 -14.35 -7.87 -19.13
C GLY A 149 -13.50 -7.68 -17.85
N MET A 150 -12.66 -8.66 -17.52
CA MET A 150 -11.73 -8.57 -16.38
C MET A 150 -10.70 -7.45 -16.58
N THR A 151 -10.18 -7.28 -17.78
CA THR A 151 -9.23 -6.21 -18.12
C THR A 151 -9.88 -4.84 -17.95
N VAL A 152 -11.09 -4.64 -18.49
CA VAL A 152 -11.82 -3.36 -18.32
C VAL A 152 -12.09 -3.11 -16.84
N GLY A 153 -12.55 -4.12 -16.08
CA GLY A 153 -12.77 -4.00 -14.64
C GLY A 153 -11.49 -3.63 -13.88
N ALA A 154 -10.36 -4.26 -14.23
CA ALA A 154 -9.07 -3.94 -13.63
C ALA A 154 -8.64 -2.49 -13.93
N PHE A 155 -8.79 -2.02 -15.18
CA PHE A 155 -8.49 -0.62 -15.52
C PHE A 155 -9.40 0.38 -14.78
N CYS A 156 -10.70 0.10 -14.65
CA CYS A 156 -11.60 0.93 -13.85
C CYS A 156 -11.16 0.97 -12.38
N LEU A 157 -10.77 -0.17 -11.81
CA LEU A 157 -10.28 -0.24 -10.44
C LEU A 157 -8.96 0.48 -10.27
N ILE A 158 -8.01 0.34 -11.20
CA ILE A 158 -6.74 1.08 -11.22
C ILE A 158 -7.00 2.59 -11.25
N ALA A 159 -7.87 3.05 -12.14
CA ALA A 159 -8.23 4.47 -12.22
C ALA A 159 -8.84 4.99 -10.92
N TYR A 160 -9.76 4.22 -10.32
CA TYR A 160 -10.36 4.55 -9.03
C TYR A 160 -9.30 4.63 -7.91
N LEU A 161 -8.42 3.63 -7.80
CA LEU A 161 -7.36 3.59 -6.78
C LEU A 161 -6.36 4.73 -6.95
N LEU A 162 -6.01 5.12 -8.17
CA LEU A 162 -5.14 6.26 -8.42
C LEU A 162 -5.79 7.58 -8.02
N LEU A 163 -7.09 7.77 -8.29
CA LEU A 163 -7.83 8.96 -7.84
C LEU A 163 -7.89 9.02 -6.31
N GLU A 164 -8.13 7.89 -5.66
CA GLU A 164 -8.15 7.78 -4.20
C GLU A 164 -6.76 8.06 -3.61
N ALA A 165 -5.69 7.53 -4.23
CA ALA A 165 -4.30 7.78 -3.82
C ALA A 165 -3.94 9.29 -3.90
N VAL A 166 -4.40 10.00 -4.94
CA VAL A 166 -4.23 11.46 -5.04
C VAL A 166 -4.90 12.17 -3.87
N ALA A 167 -6.16 11.82 -3.59
CA ALA A 167 -6.93 12.41 -2.48
C ALA A 167 -6.29 12.10 -1.12
N THR A 168 -5.85 10.86 -0.91
CA THR A 168 -5.15 10.42 0.32
C THR A 168 -3.83 11.18 0.49
N HIS A 169 -3.06 11.37 -0.57
CA HIS A 169 -1.79 12.11 -0.55
C HIS A 169 -2.01 13.61 -0.24
N GLU A 170 -3.06 14.22 -0.78
CA GLU A 170 -3.43 15.61 -0.45
C GLU A 170 -3.84 15.75 1.02
N ALA A 171 -4.70 14.87 1.51
CA ALA A 171 -5.13 14.84 2.91
C ALA A 171 -3.94 14.66 3.88
N LEU A 172 -2.99 13.79 3.53
CA LEU A 172 -1.77 13.55 4.29
C LEU A 172 -0.92 14.82 4.41
N GLY A 173 -0.79 15.59 3.32
CA GLY A 173 -0.05 16.84 3.35
C GLY A 173 -0.73 17.93 4.15
N LEU A 174 -2.06 18.04 4.10
CA LEU A 174 -2.82 19.01 4.91
C LEU A 174 -2.69 18.68 6.39
N LEU A 175 -2.91 17.43 6.76
CA LEU A 175 -2.81 16.99 8.16
C LEU A 175 -1.40 17.21 8.73
N ARG A 176 -0.36 16.92 7.95
CA ARG A 176 1.02 17.17 8.37
C ARG A 176 1.28 18.65 8.63
N HIS A 177 0.80 19.52 7.75
CA HIS A 177 0.93 20.96 7.91
C HIS A 177 0.25 21.47 9.18
N GLU A 178 -0.95 20.98 9.49
CA GLU A 178 -1.66 21.33 10.73
C GLU A 178 -0.91 20.84 11.98
N LEU A 179 -0.40 19.60 11.97
CA LEU A 179 0.38 19.06 13.08
C LEU A 179 1.68 19.85 13.36
N LEU A 180 2.29 20.42 12.32
CA LEU A 180 3.45 21.31 12.48
C LEU A 180 3.06 22.61 13.14
N LYS A 181 1.92 23.22 12.77
CA LYS A 181 1.41 24.45 13.39
C LYS A 181 1.03 24.26 14.86
N GLU A 182 0.28 23.20 15.18
CA GLU A 182 -0.10 22.90 16.57
C GLU A 182 1.12 22.76 17.48
N GLY A 183 2.17 22.12 16.99
CA GLY A 183 3.39 21.99 17.77
C GLY A 183 4.16 23.31 17.96
N GLU A 184 4.10 24.28 17.03
CA GLU A 184 4.70 25.61 17.21
C GLU A 184 3.95 26.41 18.29
N VAL A 185 2.63 26.33 18.31
CA VAL A 185 1.80 26.97 19.33
C VAL A 185 2.08 26.40 20.72
N ALA A 186 2.23 25.05 20.82
CA ALA A 186 2.56 24.39 22.08
C ALA A 186 3.95 24.78 22.61
N ASP A 187 4.95 24.86 21.73
CA ASP A 187 6.30 25.31 22.08
C ASP A 187 6.33 26.78 22.53
N PHE A 188 5.56 27.65 21.87
CA PHE A 188 5.45 29.05 22.26
C PHE A 188 4.80 29.21 23.64
N ALA A 189 3.71 28.46 23.89
CA ALA A 189 3.03 28.48 25.19
C ALA A 189 3.89 27.94 26.34
N SER A 190 4.78 26.95 26.07
CA SER A 190 5.71 26.44 27.08
C SER A 190 6.81 27.45 27.44
N ARG A 191 7.32 28.19 26.47
CA ARG A 191 8.36 29.23 26.68
C ARG A 191 7.85 30.46 27.44
N GLN A 192 6.55 30.77 27.37
CA GLN A 192 5.96 31.88 28.13
C GLN A 192 5.69 31.51 29.59
N ARG A 193 5.76 30.24 29.97
CA ARG A 193 5.56 29.81 31.37
C ARG A 193 6.87 29.57 32.15
N MET A 194 8.03 29.80 31.52
CA MET A 194 9.35 29.83 32.15
C MET A 194 9.79 31.27 32.42
#